data_2894dcf4a4edb45fc692c270f87866a9
#
_entry.id   2894dcf4a4edb45fc692c270f87866a9
#
_cell.length_a   1.000
_cell.length_b   1.000
_cell.length_c   1.000
_cell.angle_alpha   90.00
_cell.angle_beta   90.00
_cell.angle_gamma   90.00
#
_symmetry.space_group_name_H-M   'P 1'
#
loop_
_entity.id
_entity.type
_entity.pdbx_description
1 polymer ?
#
loop_
_entity_poly.entity_id
_entity_poly.type
_entity_poly.pdbx_seq_one_letter_code
_entity_poly.pdbx_strand_id
1 'polypeptide(L)'
;MLSFIVSIIAKEIQGQHREVSILLGRVNINLDLKKLILFLAISVTVITFLNGFYSSYQVQKQQLQSQTLKNHNAYAAKLVSATDRFLLAAQQQLAYSAKILAIQFNDANTLAQETQRLRLQTDSFNSTVVVDKNGVVLAHSPLSLKLKGQLLESDGAKQALANKKPMISEPYISAVGNLVIVISHPIFNSQGEYLGYIGGTLYLKQKGILHDLLQVHFHKDGSYIYVIDKNRRLLYHPDVARIGEQVFGNPVIEAVLRGESGTRQLINSQNIVMLAGY
;
A
#
# COMPACT_ATOMS: atom_id res chain seq x y z
N MET A 1 -32.65 -30.69 10.05
CA MET A 1 -33.15 -29.83 8.92
C MET A 1 -34.14 -30.55 8.00
N LEU A 2 -33.95 -31.83 7.71
CA LEU A 2 -34.91 -32.64 6.87
C LEU A 2 -36.25 -32.89 7.58
N SER A 3 -36.32 -32.97 8.91
CA SER A 3 -37.56 -33.19 9.64
C SER A 3 -38.52 -31.99 9.64
N PHE A 4 -38.00 -30.78 9.42
CA PHE A 4 -38.80 -29.54 9.35
C PHE A 4 -39.49 -29.37 7.99
N ILE A 5 -38.87 -29.84 6.91
CA ILE A 5 -39.42 -29.74 5.56
C ILE A 5 -40.59 -30.72 5.39
N VAL A 6 -40.50 -31.93 5.96
CA VAL A 6 -41.57 -32.92 5.91
C VAL A 6 -42.80 -32.48 6.74
N SER A 7 -42.61 -31.78 7.85
CA SER A 7 -43.68 -31.26 8.71
C SER A 7 -44.44 -30.07 8.08
N ILE A 8 -43.81 -29.24 7.27
CA ILE A 8 -44.45 -28.13 6.57
C ILE A 8 -45.30 -28.65 5.38
N ILE A 9 -44.80 -29.64 4.65
CA ILE A 9 -45.55 -30.25 3.54
C ILE A 9 -46.76 -31.00 4.06
N ALA A 10 -46.71 -31.69 5.19
CA ALA A 10 -47.82 -32.42 5.78
C ALA A 10 -48.93 -31.51 6.34
N LYS A 11 -48.60 -30.28 6.77
CA LYS A 11 -49.56 -29.31 7.32
C LYS A 11 -50.31 -28.54 6.24
N GLU A 12 -49.69 -28.35 5.09
CA GLU A 12 -50.29 -27.63 3.95
C GLU A 12 -51.25 -28.50 3.13
N ILE A 13 -51.06 -29.80 3.16
CA ILE A 13 -51.91 -30.78 2.44
C ILE A 13 -53.33 -30.94 3.07
N GLN A 14 -53.51 -30.66 4.38
CA GLN A 14 -54.81 -30.75 5.04
C GLN A 14 -55.71 -29.51 4.92
N GLY A 15 -55.17 -28.33 4.55
CA GLY A 15 -55.91 -27.07 4.45
C GLY A 15 -56.42 -26.69 3.06
N GLN A 16 -55.90 -27.28 1.98
CA GLN A 16 -56.15 -26.87 0.59
C GLN A 16 -56.87 -27.88 -0.29
N HIS A 17 -57.51 -28.86 0.29
CA HIS A 17 -58.25 -29.89 -0.50
C HIS A 17 -59.45 -29.34 -1.27
N ARG A 18 -59.77 -28.04 -1.26
CA ARG A 18 -60.93 -27.49 -1.97
C ARG A 18 -60.63 -26.49 -3.11
N GLU A 19 -59.43 -25.92 -3.18
CA GLU A 19 -59.12 -24.97 -4.26
C GLU A 19 -58.09 -25.48 -5.29
N VAL A 20 -57.28 -26.46 -4.94
CA VAL A 20 -56.26 -27.02 -5.86
C VAL A 20 -56.91 -27.94 -6.93
N SER A 21 -58.13 -28.42 -6.70
CA SER A 21 -58.87 -29.25 -7.70
C SER A 21 -59.39 -28.48 -8.92
N ILE A 22 -59.34 -27.13 -8.90
CA ILE A 22 -59.88 -26.29 -10.00
C ILE A 22 -58.77 -25.78 -10.94
N LEU A 23 -57.52 -25.75 -10.50
CA LEU A 23 -56.37 -25.26 -11.30
C LEU A 23 -55.52 -26.38 -11.94
N LEU A 24 -55.62 -27.61 -11.49
CA LEU A 24 -55.03 -28.76 -12.15
C LEU A 24 -56.02 -29.35 -13.18
N GLY A 25 -56.41 -28.52 -14.16
CA GLY A 25 -57.12 -29.00 -15.33
C GLY A 25 -56.33 -30.11 -16.03
N ARG A 26 -56.79 -31.33 -15.82
CA ARG A 26 -56.56 -32.51 -16.68
C ARG A 26 -55.16 -32.68 -17.30
N VAL A 27 -54.14 -32.77 -16.50
CA VAL A 27 -52.99 -33.58 -16.89
C VAL A 27 -53.25 -35.00 -16.36
N ASN A 28 -53.84 -35.83 -17.17
CA ASN A 28 -53.98 -37.24 -16.89
C ASN A 28 -52.60 -37.90 -17.00
N ILE A 29 -51.76 -37.69 -15.98
CA ILE A 29 -50.48 -38.36 -15.85
C ILE A 29 -50.82 -39.77 -15.35
N ASN A 30 -51.02 -40.72 -16.26
CA ASN A 30 -50.90 -42.12 -15.93
C ASN A 30 -49.46 -42.38 -15.45
N LEU A 31 -49.23 -42.11 -14.19
CA LEU A 31 -47.97 -42.40 -13.54
C LEU A 31 -47.85 -43.90 -13.32
N ASP A 32 -47.36 -44.59 -14.38
CA ASP A 32 -46.85 -45.94 -14.21
C ASP A 32 -45.79 -45.90 -13.08
N LEU A 33 -45.87 -46.84 -12.16
CA LEU A 33 -44.94 -46.93 -10.98
C LEU A 33 -43.48 -46.82 -11.43
N LYS A 34 -43.12 -47.33 -12.58
CA LYS A 34 -41.79 -47.21 -13.19
C LYS A 34 -41.39 -45.75 -13.47
N LYS A 35 -42.30 -44.93 -13.99
CA LYS A 35 -42.07 -43.51 -14.28
C LYS A 35 -41.91 -42.70 -13.00
N LEU A 36 -42.67 -43.01 -11.96
CA LEU A 36 -42.55 -42.38 -10.64
C LEU A 36 -41.20 -42.67 -10.01
N ILE A 37 -40.76 -43.91 -9.99
CA ILE A 37 -39.46 -44.32 -9.46
C ILE A 37 -38.32 -43.63 -10.25
N LEU A 38 -38.40 -43.60 -11.56
CA LEU A 38 -37.42 -42.93 -12.42
C LEU A 38 -37.35 -41.43 -12.14
N PHE A 39 -38.52 -40.77 -12.03
CA PHE A 39 -38.58 -39.35 -11.68
C PHE A 39 -37.94 -39.04 -10.30
N LEU A 40 -38.26 -39.89 -9.33
CA LEU A 40 -37.71 -39.74 -7.96
C LEU A 40 -36.20 -39.96 -7.95
N ALA A 41 -35.69 -40.98 -8.66
CA ALA A 41 -34.27 -41.23 -8.79
C ALA A 41 -33.53 -40.05 -9.46
N ILE A 42 -34.07 -39.52 -10.56
CA ILE A 42 -33.52 -38.39 -11.26
C ILE A 42 -33.54 -37.16 -10.34
N SER A 43 -34.65 -36.89 -9.65
CA SER A 43 -34.77 -35.75 -8.74
C SER A 43 -33.74 -35.80 -7.59
N VAL A 44 -33.57 -36.96 -6.96
CA VAL A 44 -32.56 -37.17 -5.92
C VAL A 44 -31.14 -36.91 -6.47
N THR A 45 -30.86 -37.47 -7.66
CA THR A 45 -29.55 -37.28 -8.31
C THR A 45 -29.28 -35.79 -8.61
N VAL A 46 -30.26 -35.09 -9.17
CA VAL A 46 -30.13 -33.65 -9.47
C VAL A 46 -29.94 -32.82 -8.19
N ILE A 47 -30.74 -33.09 -7.15
CA ILE A 47 -30.61 -32.38 -5.85
C ILE A 47 -29.24 -32.63 -5.23
N THR A 48 -28.76 -33.87 -5.26
CA THR A 48 -27.45 -34.24 -4.73
C THR A 48 -26.33 -33.54 -5.49
N PHE A 49 -26.43 -33.50 -6.83
CA PHE A 49 -25.46 -32.81 -7.68
C PHE A 49 -25.46 -31.31 -7.43
N LEU A 50 -26.64 -30.68 -7.35
CA LEU A 50 -26.73 -29.23 -7.05
C LEU A 50 -26.17 -28.89 -5.67
N ASN A 51 -26.47 -29.68 -4.64
CA ASN A 51 -25.88 -29.49 -3.30
C ASN A 51 -24.37 -29.69 -3.31
N GLY A 52 -23.86 -30.70 -3.99
CA GLY A 52 -22.42 -30.92 -4.14
C GLY A 52 -21.72 -29.78 -4.85
N PHE A 53 -22.32 -29.29 -5.94
CA PHE A 53 -21.78 -28.13 -6.68
C PHE A 53 -21.80 -26.85 -5.86
N TYR A 54 -22.91 -26.56 -5.16
CA TYR A 54 -23.01 -25.39 -4.29
C TYR A 54 -22.00 -25.43 -3.14
N SER A 55 -21.90 -26.59 -2.48
CA SER A 55 -20.92 -26.77 -1.40
C SER A 55 -19.48 -26.62 -1.89
N SER A 56 -19.15 -27.24 -3.03
CA SER A 56 -17.83 -27.10 -3.67
C SER A 56 -17.50 -25.64 -4.02
N TYR A 57 -18.47 -24.93 -4.60
CA TYR A 57 -18.33 -23.51 -4.93
C TYR A 57 -18.05 -22.66 -3.67
N GLN A 58 -18.78 -22.87 -2.57
CA GLN A 58 -18.56 -22.12 -1.33
C GLN A 58 -17.19 -22.39 -0.72
N VAL A 59 -16.76 -23.65 -0.70
CA VAL A 59 -15.44 -24.04 -0.19
C VAL A 59 -14.34 -23.43 -1.05
N GLN A 60 -14.43 -23.51 -2.36
CA GLN A 60 -13.44 -22.93 -3.28
C GLN A 60 -13.38 -21.41 -3.15
N LYS A 61 -14.52 -20.73 -3.03
CA LYS A 61 -14.59 -19.28 -2.80
C LYS A 61 -13.89 -18.89 -1.52
N GLN A 62 -14.17 -19.56 -0.41
CA GLN A 62 -13.52 -19.29 0.89
C GLN A 62 -12.01 -19.55 0.84
N GLN A 63 -11.61 -20.66 0.19
CA GLN A 63 -10.20 -20.99 0.04
C GLN A 63 -9.46 -19.96 -0.79
N LEU A 64 -10.05 -19.51 -1.91
CA LEU A 64 -9.47 -18.47 -2.76
C LEU A 64 -9.34 -17.14 -2.01
N GLN A 65 -10.37 -16.71 -1.28
CA GLN A 65 -10.32 -15.50 -0.46
C GLN A 65 -9.24 -15.57 0.61
N SER A 66 -9.18 -16.70 1.33
CA SER A 66 -8.16 -16.91 2.37
C SER A 66 -6.74 -16.90 1.79
N GLN A 67 -6.53 -17.56 0.65
CA GLN A 67 -5.24 -17.57 -0.03
C GLN A 67 -4.85 -16.18 -0.52
N THR A 68 -5.77 -15.44 -1.13
CA THR A 68 -5.55 -14.06 -1.58
C THR A 68 -5.16 -13.14 -0.43
N LEU A 69 -5.88 -13.21 0.69
CA LEU A 69 -5.56 -12.44 1.89
C LEU A 69 -4.15 -12.76 2.43
N LYS A 70 -3.80 -14.04 2.52
CA LYS A 70 -2.44 -14.45 2.95
C LYS A 70 -1.37 -13.93 2.01
N ASN A 71 -1.61 -14.01 0.70
CA ASN A 71 -0.68 -13.51 -0.31
C ASN A 71 -0.49 -11.99 -0.19
N HIS A 72 -1.58 -11.23 0.01
CA HIS A 72 -1.50 -9.78 0.17
C HIS A 72 -0.73 -9.38 1.42
N ASN A 73 -0.93 -10.09 2.56
CA ASN A 73 -0.18 -9.83 3.79
C ASN A 73 1.32 -10.12 3.61
N ALA A 74 1.66 -11.30 3.07
CA ALA A 74 3.05 -11.67 2.80
C ALA A 74 3.73 -10.67 1.85
N TYR A 75 2.95 -10.18 0.88
CA TYR A 75 3.41 -9.19 -0.07
C TYR A 75 3.64 -7.82 0.58
N ALA A 76 2.71 -7.33 1.40
CA ALA A 76 2.88 -6.11 2.18
C ALA A 76 4.14 -6.17 3.07
N ALA A 77 4.33 -7.28 3.79
CA ALA A 77 5.53 -7.50 4.61
C ALA A 77 6.84 -7.47 3.80
N LYS A 78 6.84 -8.05 2.58
CA LYS A 78 7.98 -7.99 1.67
C LYS A 78 8.30 -6.56 1.24
N LEU A 79 7.28 -5.77 0.90
CA LEU A 79 7.45 -4.37 0.51
C LEU A 79 7.97 -3.50 1.65
N VAL A 80 7.44 -3.67 2.86
CA VAL A 80 7.95 -3.01 4.06
C VAL A 80 9.44 -3.29 4.22
N SER A 81 9.84 -4.57 4.19
CA SER A 81 11.25 -4.95 4.31
C SER A 81 12.14 -4.38 3.20
N ALA A 82 11.63 -4.31 1.96
CA ALA A 82 12.37 -3.72 0.84
C ALA A 82 12.53 -2.20 1.01
N THR A 83 11.46 -1.51 1.44
CA THR A 83 11.48 -0.07 1.71
C THR A 83 12.42 0.27 2.86
N ASP A 84 12.40 -0.48 3.96
CA ASP A 84 13.30 -0.29 5.10
C ASP A 84 14.77 -0.45 4.69
N ARG A 85 15.09 -1.48 3.90
CA ARG A 85 16.45 -1.69 3.38
C ARG A 85 16.89 -0.55 2.49
N PHE A 86 16.01 -0.06 1.63
CA PHE A 86 16.29 1.09 0.79
C PHE A 86 16.58 2.35 1.62
N LEU A 87 15.74 2.67 2.59
CA LEU A 87 15.92 3.83 3.46
C LEU A 87 17.21 3.73 4.28
N LEU A 88 17.51 2.54 4.82
CA LEU A 88 18.76 2.28 5.54
C LEU A 88 19.99 2.47 4.64
N ALA A 89 19.96 1.92 3.42
CA ALA A 89 21.06 2.09 2.46
C ALA A 89 21.26 3.57 2.08
N ALA A 90 20.18 4.31 1.86
CA ALA A 90 20.22 5.74 1.58
C ALA A 90 20.84 6.54 2.75
N GLN A 91 20.47 6.23 4.00
CA GLN A 91 21.09 6.82 5.17
C GLN A 91 22.59 6.51 5.29
N GLN A 92 22.99 5.25 5.01
CA GLN A 92 24.40 4.84 5.04
C GLN A 92 25.24 5.56 3.97
N GLN A 93 24.68 5.78 2.78
CA GLN A 93 25.34 6.55 1.73
C GLN A 93 25.58 8.00 2.17
N LEU A 94 24.56 8.65 2.75
CA LEU A 94 24.71 10.01 3.28
C LEU A 94 25.70 10.07 4.45
N ALA A 95 25.71 9.05 5.33
CA ALA A 95 26.67 8.95 6.42
C ALA A 95 28.12 8.84 5.92
N TYR A 96 28.33 8.06 4.85
CA TYR A 96 29.65 7.96 4.21
C TYR A 96 30.08 9.29 3.59
N SER A 97 29.19 9.93 2.83
CA SER A 97 29.42 11.25 2.24
C SER A 97 29.70 12.31 3.30
N ALA A 98 28.98 12.30 4.42
CA ALA A 98 29.22 13.22 5.51
C ALA A 98 30.64 13.11 6.07
N LYS A 99 31.22 11.89 6.16
CA LYS A 99 32.62 11.68 6.59
C LYS A 99 33.63 12.25 5.59
N ILE A 100 33.39 12.09 4.28
CA ILE A 100 34.25 12.67 3.24
C ILE A 100 34.21 14.20 3.35
N LEU A 101 33.00 14.76 3.41
CA LEU A 101 32.79 16.22 3.44
C LEU A 101 33.31 16.85 4.74
N ALA A 102 33.35 16.14 5.86
CA ALA A 102 33.89 16.62 7.11
C ALA A 102 35.37 17.04 6.99
N ILE A 103 36.13 16.40 6.11
CA ILE A 103 37.56 16.68 5.91
C ILE A 103 37.76 17.87 4.97
N GLN A 104 36.86 18.03 3.98
CA GLN A 104 37.00 19.01 2.89
C GLN A 104 35.77 19.91 2.76
N PHE A 105 35.18 20.30 3.87
CA PHE A 105 33.91 21.06 3.88
C PHE A 105 34.00 22.42 3.19
N ASN A 106 35.17 23.01 3.13
CA ASN A 106 35.41 24.32 2.50
C ASN A 106 35.79 24.21 1.02
N ASP A 107 35.98 22.99 0.48
CA ASP A 107 36.31 22.82 -0.93
C ASP A 107 35.00 22.67 -1.78
N ALA A 108 34.68 23.74 -2.51
CA ALA A 108 33.48 23.78 -3.32
C ALA A 108 33.44 22.67 -4.42
N ASN A 109 34.60 22.23 -4.90
CA ASN A 109 34.65 21.15 -5.92
C ASN A 109 34.29 19.81 -5.30
N THR A 110 34.85 19.49 -4.12
CA THR A 110 34.48 18.26 -3.38
C THR A 110 33.01 18.23 -3.02
N LEU A 111 32.44 19.35 -2.55
CA LEU A 111 31.00 19.43 -2.27
C LEU A 111 30.14 19.17 -3.53
N ALA A 112 30.50 19.76 -4.67
CA ALA A 112 29.77 19.58 -5.90
C ALA A 112 29.89 18.15 -6.46
N GLN A 113 31.09 17.57 -6.43
CA GLN A 113 31.35 16.20 -6.90
C GLN A 113 30.57 15.19 -6.05
N GLU A 114 30.57 15.35 -4.73
CA GLU A 114 29.90 14.42 -3.84
C GLU A 114 28.38 14.47 -3.95
N THR A 115 27.78 15.67 -4.09
CA THR A 115 26.35 15.80 -4.38
C THR A 115 26.00 15.18 -5.72
N GLN A 116 26.82 15.38 -6.76
CA GLN A 116 26.60 14.77 -8.08
C GLN A 116 26.74 13.25 -8.00
N ARG A 117 27.77 12.74 -7.32
CA ARG A 117 28.02 11.30 -7.14
C ARG A 117 26.81 10.61 -6.50
N LEU A 118 26.33 11.13 -5.37
CA LEU A 118 25.17 10.57 -4.66
C LEU A 118 23.94 10.48 -5.56
N ARG A 119 23.68 11.48 -6.39
CA ARG A 119 22.52 11.50 -7.28
C ARG A 119 22.67 10.54 -8.47
N LEU A 120 23.85 10.45 -9.08
CA LEU A 120 24.06 9.72 -10.32
C LEU A 120 24.45 8.25 -10.13
N GLN A 121 25.10 7.93 -9.01
CA GLN A 121 25.65 6.59 -8.82
C GLN A 121 24.60 5.56 -8.35
N THR A 122 23.56 5.99 -7.69
CA THR A 122 22.68 5.07 -6.96
C THR A 122 21.20 5.21 -7.30
N ASP A 123 20.84 6.20 -8.10
CA ASP A 123 19.42 6.60 -8.35
C ASP A 123 18.56 6.71 -7.07
N SER A 124 19.22 6.70 -5.90
CA SER A 124 18.53 6.71 -4.60
C SER A 124 17.87 8.04 -4.29
N PHE A 125 18.29 9.11 -4.96
CA PHE A 125 17.81 10.47 -4.69
C PHE A 125 17.47 11.22 -5.97
N ASN A 126 16.31 11.88 -5.96
CA ASN A 126 15.93 12.81 -7.05
C ASN A 126 16.81 14.07 -7.06
N SER A 127 17.19 14.53 -5.87
CA SER A 127 18.17 15.62 -5.69
C SER A 127 18.97 15.45 -4.41
N THR A 128 20.13 16.09 -4.36
CA THR A 128 21.02 16.09 -3.20
C THR A 128 21.49 17.51 -2.91
N VAL A 129 21.70 17.82 -1.65
CA VAL A 129 22.16 19.15 -1.18
C VAL A 129 23.18 19.00 -0.07
N VAL A 130 24.15 19.94 -0.01
CA VAL A 130 24.97 20.20 1.18
C VAL A 130 24.62 21.59 1.66
N VAL A 131 24.28 21.68 2.94
CA VAL A 131 23.82 22.91 3.60
C VAL A 131 24.72 23.19 4.79
N ASP A 132 25.13 24.43 4.97
CA ASP A 132 25.95 24.85 6.10
C ASP A 132 25.14 24.96 7.42
N LYS A 133 25.82 25.23 8.52
CA LYS A 133 25.21 25.40 9.85
C LYS A 133 24.20 26.55 9.94
N ASN A 134 24.23 27.50 9.01
CA ASN A 134 23.33 28.64 8.93
C ASN A 134 22.13 28.39 8.01
N GLY A 135 22.07 27.23 7.34
CA GLY A 135 20.98 26.88 6.42
C GLY A 135 21.25 27.30 4.97
N VAL A 136 22.46 27.77 4.63
CA VAL A 136 22.81 28.18 3.27
C VAL A 136 23.27 26.98 2.45
N VAL A 137 22.74 26.83 1.24
CA VAL A 137 23.14 25.77 0.31
C VAL A 137 24.51 26.03 -0.25
N LEU A 138 25.47 25.15 0.03
CA LEU A 138 26.83 25.21 -0.48
C LEU A 138 26.97 24.48 -1.81
N ALA A 139 26.31 23.32 -1.97
CA ALA A 139 26.29 22.54 -3.19
C ALA A 139 24.96 21.80 -3.35
N HIS A 140 24.59 21.50 -4.58
CA HIS A 140 23.39 20.71 -4.90
C HIS A 140 23.51 20.00 -6.24
N SER A 141 22.72 18.95 -6.43
CA SER A 141 22.55 18.25 -7.71
C SER A 141 21.07 17.86 -7.87
N PRO A 142 20.44 18.05 -9.04
CA PRO A 142 20.98 18.61 -10.29
C PRO A 142 21.15 20.14 -10.24
N LEU A 143 22.04 20.67 -11.05
CA LEU A 143 22.33 22.12 -11.10
C LEU A 143 21.14 22.96 -11.55
N SER A 144 20.16 22.35 -12.24
CA SER A 144 18.92 23.03 -12.67
C SER A 144 18.09 23.59 -11.53
N LEU A 145 18.27 23.11 -10.29
CA LEU A 145 17.55 23.61 -9.11
C LEU A 145 17.97 25.03 -8.70
N LYS A 146 19.19 25.50 -9.10
CA LYS A 146 19.71 26.85 -8.83
C LYS A 146 19.66 27.26 -7.35
N LEU A 147 19.93 26.32 -6.44
CA LEU A 147 19.78 26.53 -4.97
C LEU A 147 21.07 27.08 -4.32
N LYS A 148 22.24 27.02 -4.99
CA LYS A 148 23.51 27.43 -4.38
C LYS A 148 23.48 28.88 -3.89
N GLY A 149 23.87 29.08 -2.63
CA GLY A 149 23.84 30.37 -1.95
C GLY A 149 22.47 30.77 -1.40
N GLN A 150 21.42 29.98 -1.61
CA GLN A 150 20.10 30.26 -1.03
C GLN A 150 19.98 29.73 0.40
N LEU A 151 19.24 30.44 1.24
CA LEU A 151 18.83 29.99 2.57
C LEU A 151 17.64 29.05 2.42
N LEU A 152 17.74 27.84 2.99
CA LEU A 152 16.65 26.88 3.01
C LEU A 152 15.76 27.06 4.25
N GLU A 153 14.55 27.55 4.06
CA GLU A 153 13.59 27.78 5.12
C GLU A 153 12.47 26.72 5.17
N SER A 154 12.57 25.68 4.35
CA SER A 154 11.60 24.58 4.34
C SER A 154 11.63 23.77 5.64
N ASP A 155 10.51 23.14 5.99
CA ASP A 155 10.34 22.40 7.25
C ASP A 155 11.40 21.31 7.44
N GLY A 156 11.71 20.55 6.40
CA GLY A 156 12.74 19.51 6.46
C GLY A 156 14.14 20.08 6.70
N ALA A 157 14.47 21.23 6.10
CA ALA A 157 15.74 21.91 6.33
C ALA A 157 15.87 22.43 7.79
N LYS A 158 14.81 23.09 8.29
CA LYS A 158 14.75 23.54 9.67
C LYS A 158 14.89 22.40 10.67
N GLN A 159 14.20 21.26 10.41
CA GLN A 159 14.33 20.08 11.25
C GLN A 159 15.74 19.48 11.23
N ALA A 160 16.39 19.39 10.07
CA ALA A 160 17.74 18.87 9.94
C ALA A 160 18.77 19.72 10.70
N LEU A 161 18.66 21.05 10.59
CA LEU A 161 19.51 22.01 11.30
C LEU A 161 19.33 21.96 12.83
N ALA A 162 18.08 21.84 13.29
CA ALA A 162 17.74 21.80 14.71
C ALA A 162 18.15 20.48 15.36
N ASN A 163 17.88 19.35 14.72
CA ASN A 163 18.10 18.02 15.30
C ASN A 163 19.57 17.61 15.31
N LYS A 164 20.36 18.01 14.32
CA LYS A 164 21.79 17.65 14.17
C LYS A 164 22.06 16.15 14.32
N LYS A 165 21.09 15.33 13.83
CA LYS A 165 21.12 13.86 13.87
C LYS A 165 20.66 13.31 12.51
N PRO A 166 21.05 12.08 12.15
CA PRO A 166 20.47 11.41 10.99
C PRO A 166 18.96 11.36 11.12
N MET A 167 18.23 11.76 10.07
CA MET A 167 16.77 11.78 10.08
C MET A 167 16.16 11.57 8.72
N ILE A 168 14.90 11.14 8.72
CA ILE A 168 13.99 11.15 7.58
C ILE A 168 12.87 12.14 7.95
N SER A 169 12.65 13.15 7.12
CA SER A 169 11.62 14.17 7.37
C SER A 169 10.22 13.63 7.16
N GLU A 170 9.24 14.30 7.74
CA GLU A 170 7.86 14.19 7.26
C GLU A 170 7.73 14.78 5.85
N PRO A 171 6.68 14.44 5.08
CA PRO A 171 6.44 15.05 3.77
C PRO A 171 6.20 16.55 3.89
N TYR A 172 6.86 17.32 3.04
CA TYR A 172 6.68 18.78 2.97
C TYR A 172 6.89 19.30 1.55
N ILE A 173 6.50 20.55 1.31
CA ILE A 173 6.77 21.22 0.02
C ILE A 173 8.19 21.83 0.07
N SER A 174 9.05 21.36 -0.83
CA SER A 174 10.42 21.84 -0.94
C SER A 174 10.50 23.27 -1.47
N ALA A 175 11.66 23.89 -1.35
CA ALA A 175 11.93 25.24 -1.88
C ALA A 175 11.65 25.40 -3.39
N VAL A 176 11.64 24.30 -4.14
CA VAL A 176 11.31 24.26 -5.58
C VAL A 176 9.88 23.78 -5.87
N GLY A 177 9.01 23.73 -4.87
CA GLY A 177 7.58 23.44 -5.01
C GLY A 177 7.20 21.96 -5.14
N ASN A 178 8.12 21.01 -4.96
CA ASN A 178 7.82 19.58 -4.99
C ASN A 178 7.42 19.06 -3.61
N LEU A 179 6.45 18.16 -3.56
CA LEU A 179 6.15 17.36 -2.37
C LEU A 179 7.25 16.31 -2.20
N VAL A 180 7.95 16.35 -1.08
CA VAL A 180 9.19 15.57 -0.87
C VAL A 180 9.30 15.02 0.54
N ILE A 181 10.15 13.98 0.66
CA ILE A 181 10.78 13.55 1.90
C ILE A 181 12.28 13.78 1.75
N VAL A 182 12.92 14.30 2.78
CA VAL A 182 14.37 14.43 2.86
C VAL A 182 14.95 13.42 3.84
N ILE A 183 15.97 12.72 3.41
CA ILE A 183 16.86 11.95 4.26
C ILE A 183 18.10 12.82 4.48
N SER A 184 18.49 13.10 5.71
CA SER A 184 19.62 13.95 6.03
C SER A 184 20.59 13.32 7.02
N HIS A 185 21.86 13.68 6.90
CA HIS A 185 22.90 13.27 7.81
C HIS A 185 23.76 14.51 8.19
N PRO A 186 23.99 14.78 9.50
CA PRO A 186 24.79 15.89 9.95
C PRO A 186 26.28 15.70 9.61
N ILE A 187 26.97 16.78 9.40
CA ILE A 187 28.42 16.83 9.15
C ILE A 187 29.09 17.50 10.34
N PHE A 188 30.00 16.79 10.98
CA PHE A 188 30.82 17.27 12.07
C PHE A 188 32.30 17.19 11.69
N ASN A 189 33.11 18.21 12.06
CA ASN A 189 34.53 18.15 11.88
C ASN A 189 35.20 17.20 12.90
N SER A 190 36.54 17.08 12.82
CA SER A 190 37.33 16.24 13.74
C SER A 190 37.31 16.71 15.21
N GLN A 191 36.93 17.94 15.46
CA GLN A 191 36.76 18.52 16.80
C GLN A 191 35.33 18.34 17.34
N GLY A 192 34.44 17.75 16.56
CA GLY A 192 33.02 17.56 16.94
C GLY A 192 32.14 18.81 16.72
N GLU A 193 32.64 19.83 16.02
CA GLU A 193 31.84 21.00 15.69
C GLU A 193 30.91 20.71 14.52
N TYR A 194 29.68 21.16 14.63
CA TYR A 194 28.66 21.01 13.58
C TYR A 194 28.94 21.99 12.43
N LEU A 195 29.16 21.45 11.24
CA LEU A 195 29.41 22.21 10.02
C LEU A 195 28.14 22.44 9.20
N GLY A 196 27.19 21.54 9.28
CA GLY A 196 25.97 21.53 8.47
C GLY A 196 25.46 20.12 8.24
N TYR A 197 24.73 19.90 7.17
CA TYR A 197 24.24 18.58 6.82
C TYR A 197 24.32 18.32 5.32
N ILE A 198 24.35 17.03 4.95
CA ILE A 198 24.10 16.53 3.61
C ILE A 198 22.71 15.92 3.57
N GLY A 199 21.92 16.21 2.52
CA GLY A 199 20.58 15.71 2.35
C GLY A 199 20.36 15.12 0.97
N GLY A 200 19.58 14.04 0.91
CA GLY A 200 19.04 13.43 -0.29
C GLY A 200 17.52 13.53 -0.28
N THR A 201 16.93 13.91 -1.40
CA THR A 201 15.50 14.19 -1.52
C THR A 201 14.79 13.14 -2.35
N LEU A 202 13.66 12.63 -1.87
CA LEU A 202 12.75 11.75 -2.58
C LEU A 202 11.51 12.55 -2.98
N TYR A 203 11.21 12.62 -4.28
CA TYR A 203 10.02 13.28 -4.81
C TYR A 203 8.84 12.29 -4.80
N LEU A 204 7.74 12.67 -4.13
CA LEU A 204 6.61 11.77 -3.96
C LEU A 204 5.67 11.73 -5.17
N LYS A 205 5.56 12.84 -5.92
CA LYS A 205 4.68 12.95 -7.10
C LYS A 205 5.39 12.75 -8.44
N GLN A 206 6.68 12.46 -8.42
CA GLN A 206 7.47 12.24 -9.63
C GLN A 206 8.08 10.85 -9.63
N LYS A 207 8.44 10.36 -10.82
CA LYS A 207 9.18 9.10 -10.95
C LYS A 207 10.50 9.18 -10.18
N GLY A 208 10.81 8.11 -9.48
CA GLY A 208 12.03 7.93 -8.70
C GLY A 208 12.02 6.56 -8.07
N ILE A 209 13.07 6.24 -7.35
CA ILE A 209 13.31 4.91 -6.81
C ILE A 209 12.15 4.39 -5.93
N LEU A 210 11.53 5.26 -5.12
CA LEU A 210 10.38 4.87 -4.31
C LEU A 210 9.18 4.48 -5.18
N HIS A 211 8.95 5.22 -6.25
CA HIS A 211 7.89 4.90 -7.22
C HIS A 211 8.19 3.57 -7.91
N ASP A 212 9.41 3.38 -8.40
CA ASP A 212 9.81 2.15 -9.09
C ASP A 212 9.76 0.93 -8.16
N LEU A 213 10.19 1.08 -6.90
CA LEU A 213 10.12 0.02 -5.89
C LEU A 213 8.67 -0.44 -5.63
N LEU A 214 7.72 0.48 -5.64
CA LEU A 214 6.32 0.21 -5.31
C LEU A 214 5.47 -0.11 -6.56
N GLN A 215 5.81 0.45 -7.73
CA GLN A 215 5.04 0.27 -8.97
C GLN A 215 5.24 -1.10 -9.63
N VAL A 216 6.40 -1.75 -9.46
CA VAL A 216 6.74 -3.06 -10.08
C VAL A 216 5.66 -4.13 -9.84
N HIS A 217 4.78 -3.89 -8.92
CA HIS A 217 3.80 -4.84 -8.42
C HIS A 217 2.34 -4.45 -8.66
N PHE A 218 2.10 -3.55 -9.61
CA PHE A 218 0.74 -3.23 -10.02
C PHE A 218 0.17 -4.40 -10.85
N HIS A 219 -0.78 -5.13 -10.26
CA HIS A 219 -1.45 -6.24 -10.94
C HIS A 219 -2.59 -5.72 -11.83
N LYS A 220 -2.74 -6.34 -13.02
CA LYS A 220 -3.81 -6.01 -13.97
C LYS A 220 -5.22 -6.36 -13.47
N ASP A 221 -5.33 -6.99 -12.30
CA ASP A 221 -6.58 -7.44 -11.68
C ASP A 221 -7.28 -6.36 -10.83
N GLY A 222 -6.78 -5.11 -10.86
CA GLY A 222 -7.31 -4.01 -10.08
C GLY A 222 -6.77 -3.93 -8.64
N SER A 223 -5.83 -4.80 -8.27
CA SER A 223 -5.11 -4.66 -6.99
C SER A 223 -4.13 -3.50 -7.05
N TYR A 224 -3.95 -2.81 -5.94
CA TYR A 224 -3.03 -1.69 -5.82
C TYR A 224 -2.44 -1.59 -4.43
N ILE A 225 -1.33 -0.85 -4.35
CA ILE A 225 -0.62 -0.56 -3.11
C ILE A 225 -0.74 0.92 -2.83
N TYR A 226 -0.83 1.28 -1.58
CA TYR A 226 -0.61 2.64 -1.11
C TYR A 226 0.25 2.63 0.14
N VAL A 227 0.98 3.71 0.36
CA VAL A 227 1.82 3.92 1.54
C VAL A 227 1.35 5.19 2.24
N ILE A 228 1.28 5.15 3.56
CA ILE A 228 0.90 6.28 4.39
C ILE A 228 2.00 6.64 5.39
N ASP A 229 1.98 7.88 5.87
CA ASP A 229 2.73 8.30 7.04
C ASP A 229 1.90 8.15 8.34
N LYS A 230 2.53 8.46 9.49
CA LYS A 230 1.85 8.46 10.80
C LYS A 230 0.68 9.44 10.92
N ASN A 231 0.61 10.45 10.03
CA ASN A 231 -0.44 11.46 9.98
C ASN A 231 -1.54 11.09 8.97
N ARG A 232 -1.63 9.83 8.53
CA ARG A 232 -2.58 9.29 7.54
C ARG A 232 -2.42 9.88 6.14
N ARG A 233 -1.29 10.54 5.84
CA ARG A 233 -1.05 11.15 4.54
C ARG A 233 -0.53 10.11 3.57
N LEU A 234 -1.09 10.07 2.36
CA LEU A 234 -0.64 9.20 1.28
C LEU A 234 0.75 9.64 0.79
N LEU A 235 1.75 8.78 0.96
CA LEU A 235 3.11 8.94 0.44
C LEU A 235 3.26 8.34 -0.95
N TYR A 236 2.51 7.26 -1.21
CA TYR A 236 2.40 6.61 -2.50
C TYR A 236 0.96 6.15 -2.74
N HIS A 237 0.50 6.35 -3.96
CA HIS A 237 -0.78 5.86 -4.47
C HIS A 237 -0.67 5.75 -6.00
N PRO A 238 -1.30 4.75 -6.69
CA PRO A 238 -1.30 4.67 -8.15
C PRO A 238 -1.88 5.90 -8.83
N ASP A 239 -2.92 6.47 -8.25
CA ASP A 239 -3.41 7.81 -8.62
C ASP A 239 -2.52 8.86 -7.94
N VAL A 240 -1.61 9.43 -8.72
CA VAL A 240 -0.63 10.44 -8.26
C VAL A 240 -1.32 11.71 -7.72
N ALA A 241 -2.54 12.03 -8.17
CA ALA A 241 -3.27 13.19 -7.68
C ALA A 241 -3.57 13.07 -6.18
N ARG A 242 -3.80 11.86 -5.71
CA ARG A 242 -4.11 11.57 -4.31
C ARG A 242 -2.90 11.61 -3.36
N ILE A 243 -1.68 11.59 -3.88
CA ILE A 243 -0.46 11.68 -3.05
C ILE A 243 -0.45 13.02 -2.31
N GLY A 244 -0.31 12.95 -0.99
CA GLY A 244 -0.41 14.10 -0.08
C GLY A 244 -1.76 14.25 0.60
N GLU A 245 -2.82 13.54 0.16
CA GLU A 245 -4.12 13.51 0.85
C GLU A 245 -4.02 12.80 2.20
N GLN A 246 -4.83 13.26 3.16
CA GLN A 246 -5.07 12.52 4.41
C GLN A 246 -6.29 11.63 4.25
N VAL A 247 -6.16 10.36 4.64
CA VAL A 247 -7.23 9.36 4.53
C VAL A 247 -7.78 9.04 5.92
N PHE A 248 -9.06 9.26 6.11
CA PHE A 248 -9.77 8.97 7.35
C PHE A 248 -10.84 7.88 7.15
N GLY A 249 -11.24 7.23 8.24
CA GLY A 249 -12.30 6.23 8.22
C GLY A 249 -11.93 4.88 7.58
N ASN A 250 -10.67 4.68 7.21
CA ASN A 250 -10.21 3.39 6.67
C ASN A 250 -9.70 2.49 7.80
N PRO A 251 -10.38 1.35 8.07
CA PRO A 251 -10.04 0.48 9.20
C PRO A 251 -8.66 -0.21 9.06
N VAL A 252 -8.12 -0.32 7.85
CA VAL A 252 -6.77 -0.84 7.62
C VAL A 252 -5.73 0.20 8.04
N ILE A 253 -5.93 1.46 7.67
CA ILE A 253 -5.05 2.57 8.07
C ILE A 253 -5.00 2.69 9.59
N GLU A 254 -6.16 2.61 10.26
CA GLU A 254 -6.22 2.68 11.72
C GLU A 254 -5.48 1.49 12.39
N ALA A 255 -5.55 0.30 11.81
CA ALA A 255 -4.81 -0.87 12.31
C ALA A 255 -3.28 -0.69 12.14
N VAL A 256 -2.85 -0.27 10.94
CA VAL A 256 -1.42 0.00 10.66
C VAL A 256 -0.84 1.06 11.60
N LEU A 257 -1.59 2.14 11.87
CA LEU A 257 -1.15 3.19 12.79
C LEU A 257 -1.02 2.73 14.25
N ARG A 258 -1.73 1.64 14.63
CA ARG A 258 -1.51 0.97 15.93
C ARG A 258 -0.34 -0.03 15.91
N GLY A 259 0.37 -0.16 14.78
CA GLY A 259 1.44 -1.15 14.61
C GLY A 259 0.96 -2.57 14.35
N GLU A 260 -0.29 -2.76 13.98
CA GLU A 260 -0.85 -4.06 13.67
C GLU A 260 -0.50 -4.47 12.23
N SER A 261 -0.33 -5.76 12.02
CA SER A 261 -0.23 -6.39 10.70
C SER A 261 -1.32 -7.44 10.56
N GLY A 262 -1.82 -7.66 9.35
CA GLY A 262 -2.88 -8.62 9.17
C GLY A 262 -3.57 -8.55 7.82
N THR A 263 -4.79 -9.09 7.81
CA THR A 263 -5.63 -9.11 6.61
C THR A 263 -7.04 -8.68 6.95
N ARG A 264 -7.69 -7.95 6.03
CA ARG A 264 -9.06 -7.50 6.22
C ARG A 264 -9.79 -7.34 4.89
N GLN A 265 -11.07 -7.66 4.91
CA GLN A 265 -12.01 -7.23 3.87
C GLN A 265 -12.56 -5.85 4.26
N LEU A 266 -12.58 -4.91 3.31
CA LEU A 266 -13.08 -3.55 3.50
C LEU A 266 -13.74 -3.04 2.22
N ILE A 267 -14.44 -1.93 2.34
CA ILE A 267 -14.98 -1.19 1.19
C ILE A 267 -14.06 0.03 0.97
N ASN A 268 -13.57 0.21 -0.25
CA ASN A 268 -12.73 1.35 -0.59
C ASN A 268 -13.54 2.64 -0.84
N SER A 269 -12.85 3.75 -1.10
CA SER A 269 -13.48 5.05 -1.39
C SER A 269 -14.36 5.08 -2.64
N GLN A 270 -14.28 4.06 -3.50
CA GLN A 270 -15.12 3.90 -4.70
C GLN A 270 -16.29 2.93 -4.47
N ASN A 271 -16.56 2.58 -3.22
CA ASN A 271 -17.60 1.62 -2.82
C ASN A 271 -17.38 0.18 -3.35
N ILE A 272 -16.13 -0.19 -3.59
CA ILE A 272 -15.74 -1.53 -4.06
C ILE A 272 -15.25 -2.34 -2.87
N VAL A 273 -15.70 -3.61 -2.78
CA VAL A 273 -15.22 -4.56 -1.77
C VAL A 273 -13.80 -4.99 -2.13
N MET A 274 -12.86 -4.76 -1.22
CA MET A 274 -11.44 -5.08 -1.38
C MET A 274 -10.97 -6.06 -0.30
N LEU A 275 -9.97 -6.86 -0.67
CA LEU A 275 -9.22 -7.71 0.26
C LEU A 275 -7.85 -7.06 0.47
N ALA A 276 -7.56 -6.65 1.69
CA ALA A 276 -6.30 -5.99 2.05
C ALA A 276 -5.40 -6.87 2.91
N GLY A 277 -4.08 -6.78 2.65
CA GLY A 277 -3.02 -7.23 3.55
C GLY A 277 -2.19 -6.02 4.00
N TYR A 278 -1.80 -5.96 5.27
CA TYR A 278 -1.11 -4.82 5.87
C TYR A 278 -0.18 -5.24 7.02
#